data_d155a36d808e620db6cc8ff9f5954555
#
_entry.id   d155a36d808e620db6cc8ff9f5954555
#
_cell.length_a   1.000
_cell.length_b   1.000
_cell.length_c   1.000
_cell.angle_alpha   90.00
_cell.angle_beta   90.00
_cell.angle_gamma   90.00
#
_symmetry.space_group_name_H-M   'P 1'
#
loop_
_entity.id
_entity.type
_entity.pdbx_description
1 polymer ?
#
loop_
_entity_poly.entity_id
_entity_poly.type
_entity_poly.pdbx_seq_one_letter_code
_entity_poly.pdbx_strand_id
1 'polypeptide(L)'
;MSKNEIKEMFHSFFSVRQTGISLDETFDYLINRSTLFGVFEDTDAVFFKHRSFAEYLYAKDAYETRNLEINTRAFDTYWSNIYFFYIGIRSECPDLIDALVAIDVKETVHRVHRLLNMGNYMLAGYETPYVHIQGALNVTILEASRLYLDIRHGRIPNGLVGLTEMQLLWSFATAIRHCYGYDFFKKALPLSMLKIDEDLPQNDEARSYALFFA
;
A
#
# COMPACT_ATOMS: atom_id res chain seq x y z
N MET A 1 -22.93 7.13 8.87
CA MET A 1 -24.03 6.29 9.41
C MET A 1 -24.51 6.93 10.70
N SER A 2 -25.83 6.95 10.94
CA SER A 2 -26.39 7.41 12.21
C SER A 2 -26.18 6.41 13.34
N LYS A 3 -26.27 6.87 14.60
CA LYS A 3 -26.21 5.96 15.78
C LYS A 3 -27.27 4.85 15.69
N ASN A 4 -28.47 5.16 15.21
CA ASN A 4 -29.54 4.20 15.09
C ASN A 4 -29.24 3.09 14.07
N GLU A 5 -28.72 3.45 12.88
CA GLU A 5 -28.32 2.45 11.88
C GLU A 5 -27.24 1.51 12.42
N ILE A 6 -26.25 2.03 13.15
CA ILE A 6 -25.22 1.19 13.76
C ILE A 6 -25.83 0.31 14.85
N LYS A 7 -26.76 0.83 15.67
CA LYS A 7 -27.43 0.02 16.70
C LYS A 7 -28.25 -1.12 16.09
N GLU A 8 -28.92 -0.91 14.98
CA GLU A 8 -29.64 -1.95 14.23
C GLU A 8 -28.67 -3.03 13.69
N MET A 9 -27.50 -2.63 13.18
CA MET A 9 -26.47 -3.59 12.77
C MET A 9 -25.98 -4.43 13.95
N PHE A 10 -25.77 -3.82 15.12
CA PHE A 10 -25.42 -4.54 16.34
C PHE A 10 -26.53 -5.53 16.76
N HIS A 11 -27.79 -5.09 16.70
CA HIS A 11 -28.92 -5.97 16.97
C HIS A 11 -28.94 -7.18 16.04
N SER A 12 -28.78 -6.95 14.76
CA SER A 12 -28.71 -8.02 13.76
C SER A 12 -27.55 -8.99 14.04
N PHE A 13 -26.36 -8.46 14.38
CA PHE A 13 -25.19 -9.28 14.70
C PHE A 13 -25.38 -10.11 15.96
N PHE A 14 -25.92 -9.54 17.04
CA PHE A 14 -26.08 -10.20 18.33
C PHE A 14 -27.27 -11.15 18.34
N SER A 15 -28.32 -10.88 17.54
CA SER A 15 -29.55 -11.72 17.53
C SER A 15 -29.30 -13.18 17.12
N VAL A 16 -28.27 -13.41 16.32
CA VAL A 16 -27.91 -14.76 15.84
C VAL A 16 -26.74 -15.40 16.62
N ARG A 17 -26.24 -14.70 17.65
CA ARG A 17 -25.07 -15.15 18.43
C ARG A 17 -25.37 -15.16 19.94
N GLN A 18 -25.04 -16.23 20.59
CA GLN A 18 -25.15 -16.34 22.07
C GLN A 18 -23.83 -15.83 22.68
N THR A 19 -23.67 -14.52 22.78
CA THR A 19 -22.42 -13.92 23.28
C THR A 19 -22.35 -13.75 24.79
N GLY A 20 -23.49 -13.81 25.48
CA GLY A 20 -23.57 -13.50 26.92
C GLY A 20 -23.27 -12.04 27.29
N ILE A 21 -23.12 -11.18 26.29
CA ILE A 21 -22.74 -9.78 26.44
C ILE A 21 -23.98 -8.90 26.19
N SER A 22 -24.18 -7.86 27.03
CA SER A 22 -25.24 -6.89 26.81
C SER A 22 -24.98 -6.04 25.58
N LEU A 23 -25.94 -6.04 24.65
CA LEU A 23 -25.84 -5.23 23.42
C LEU A 23 -25.77 -3.75 23.76
N ASP A 24 -26.65 -3.25 24.62
CA ASP A 24 -26.71 -1.83 24.93
C ASP A 24 -25.46 -1.34 25.66
N GLU A 25 -24.90 -2.12 26.56
CA GLU A 25 -23.63 -1.81 27.24
C GLU A 25 -22.46 -1.81 26.26
N THR A 26 -22.41 -2.79 25.35
CA THR A 26 -21.36 -2.86 24.33
C THR A 26 -21.44 -1.69 23.38
N PHE A 27 -22.65 -1.34 22.93
CA PHE A 27 -22.90 -0.21 22.05
C PHE A 27 -22.51 1.11 22.72
N ASP A 28 -22.96 1.34 23.96
CA ASP A 28 -22.61 2.54 24.75
C ASP A 28 -21.09 2.67 24.91
N TYR A 29 -20.43 1.56 25.26
CA TYR A 29 -18.98 1.55 25.41
C TYR A 29 -18.27 1.91 24.11
N LEU A 30 -18.65 1.30 22.99
CA LEU A 30 -18.00 1.55 21.70
C LEU A 30 -18.20 2.96 21.21
N ILE A 31 -19.42 3.51 21.33
CA ILE A 31 -19.75 4.83 20.79
C ILE A 31 -19.28 5.95 21.73
N ASN A 32 -19.48 5.82 23.04
CA ASN A 32 -19.29 6.94 23.96
C ASN A 32 -17.99 6.86 24.75
N ARG A 33 -17.41 5.66 24.96
CA ARG A 33 -16.24 5.47 25.84
C ARG A 33 -14.99 5.00 25.09
N SER A 34 -15.16 4.34 23.94
CA SER A 34 -13.99 3.91 23.17
C SER A 34 -13.32 5.09 22.44
N THR A 35 -12.06 4.92 22.11
CA THR A 35 -11.32 5.88 21.27
C THR A 35 -11.54 5.63 19.78
N LEU A 36 -12.32 4.61 19.40
CA LEU A 36 -12.50 4.20 18.00
C LEU A 36 -13.43 5.13 17.23
N PHE A 37 -14.55 5.51 17.87
CA PHE A 37 -15.60 6.29 17.22
C PHE A 37 -15.72 7.70 17.78
N GLY A 38 -16.17 8.62 16.95
CA GLY A 38 -16.69 9.93 17.30
C GLY A 38 -18.09 10.10 16.76
N VAL A 39 -18.81 11.06 17.30
CA VAL A 39 -20.17 11.41 16.88
C VAL A 39 -20.21 12.89 16.56
N PHE A 40 -20.80 13.24 15.43
CA PHE A 40 -21.12 14.64 15.11
C PHE A 40 -22.39 15.02 15.87
N GLU A 41 -22.31 16.02 16.75
CA GLU A 41 -23.42 16.46 17.61
C GLU A 41 -24.65 16.90 16.81
N ASP A 42 -24.42 17.58 15.68
CA ASP A 42 -25.49 18.16 14.86
C ASP A 42 -26.27 17.10 14.04
N THR A 43 -25.66 15.98 13.69
CA THR A 43 -26.24 15.00 12.75
C THR A 43 -26.38 13.60 13.34
N ASP A 44 -25.90 13.40 14.55
CA ASP A 44 -25.82 12.08 15.20
C ASP A 44 -25.06 11.02 14.37
N ALA A 45 -24.26 11.52 13.41
CA ALA A 45 -23.47 10.66 12.53
C ALA A 45 -22.22 10.17 13.24
N VAL A 46 -22.02 8.86 13.20
CA VAL A 46 -20.84 8.19 13.76
C VAL A 46 -19.74 8.08 12.71
N PHE A 47 -18.53 8.35 13.12
CA PHE A 47 -17.34 8.22 12.29
C PHE A 47 -16.18 7.57 13.07
N PHE A 48 -15.22 7.00 12.35
CA PHE A 48 -13.97 6.55 12.98
C PHE A 48 -13.08 7.76 13.29
N LYS A 49 -12.61 7.88 14.54
CA LYS A 49 -11.69 8.97 14.95
C LYS A 49 -10.36 8.93 14.20
N HIS A 50 -9.90 7.72 13.85
CA HIS A 50 -8.74 7.53 13.00
C HIS A 50 -9.11 6.66 11.81
N ARG A 51 -8.81 7.13 10.64
CA ARG A 51 -9.09 6.45 9.37
C ARG A 51 -8.46 5.05 9.32
N SER A 52 -7.27 4.87 9.90
CA SER A 52 -6.57 3.59 9.95
C SER A 52 -7.38 2.47 10.62
N PHE A 53 -8.30 2.78 11.54
CA PHE A 53 -9.20 1.76 12.09
C PHE A 53 -10.18 1.24 11.04
N ALA A 54 -10.78 2.13 10.25
CA ALA A 54 -11.67 1.73 9.17
C ALA A 54 -10.94 0.90 8.13
N GLU A 55 -9.74 1.34 7.75
CA GLU A 55 -8.88 0.66 6.77
C GLU A 55 -8.47 -0.74 7.25
N TYR A 56 -8.07 -0.85 8.52
CA TYR A 56 -7.73 -2.14 9.13
C TYR A 56 -8.93 -3.09 9.22
N LEU A 57 -10.09 -2.59 9.67
CA LEU A 57 -11.29 -3.42 9.79
C LEU A 57 -11.80 -3.88 8.42
N TYR A 58 -11.72 -3.01 7.40
CA TYR A 58 -12.02 -3.38 6.03
C TYR A 58 -11.07 -4.46 5.52
N ALA A 59 -9.75 -4.29 5.74
CA ALA A 59 -8.75 -5.27 5.34
C ALA A 59 -8.97 -6.63 6.03
N LYS A 60 -9.36 -6.61 7.31
CA LYS A 60 -9.66 -7.81 8.07
C LYS A 60 -10.91 -8.54 7.55
N ASP A 61 -11.99 -7.81 7.29
CA ASP A 61 -13.20 -8.36 6.68
C ASP A 61 -12.89 -8.95 5.29
N ALA A 62 -12.16 -8.20 4.46
CA ALA A 62 -11.72 -8.66 3.15
C ALA A 62 -10.84 -9.93 3.21
N TYR A 63 -10.03 -10.07 4.26
CA TYR A 63 -9.22 -11.26 4.51
C TYR A 63 -10.10 -12.47 4.87
N GLU A 64 -11.06 -12.28 5.78
CA GLU A 64 -11.99 -13.33 6.23
C GLU A 64 -12.92 -13.80 5.09
N THR A 65 -13.38 -12.87 4.25
CA THR A 65 -14.29 -13.13 3.13
C THR A 65 -13.58 -13.45 1.81
N ARG A 66 -12.25 -13.27 1.74
CA ARG A 66 -11.41 -13.48 0.55
C ARG A 66 -11.87 -12.69 -0.68
N ASN A 67 -12.34 -11.47 -0.50
CA ASN A 67 -12.94 -10.65 -1.54
C ASN A 67 -12.13 -9.42 -1.96
N LEU A 68 -10.86 -9.28 -1.53
CA LEU A 68 -10.01 -8.18 -1.97
C LEU A 68 -9.55 -8.41 -3.42
N GLU A 69 -10.00 -7.55 -4.32
CA GLU A 69 -9.50 -7.54 -5.70
C GLU A 69 -8.10 -6.93 -5.77
N ILE A 70 -7.19 -7.58 -6.50
CA ILE A 70 -5.84 -7.08 -6.75
C ILE A 70 -5.85 -6.30 -8.06
N ASN A 71 -5.85 -4.99 -7.96
CA ASN A 71 -5.92 -4.07 -9.10
C ASN A 71 -5.19 -2.74 -8.77
N THR A 72 -5.28 -1.75 -9.66
CA THR A 72 -4.60 -0.45 -9.52
C THR A 72 -4.99 0.33 -8.27
N ARG A 73 -6.10 0.00 -7.59
CA ARG A 73 -6.48 0.60 -6.29
C ARG A 73 -5.39 0.40 -5.22
N ALA A 74 -4.57 -0.65 -5.34
CA ALA A 74 -3.41 -0.84 -4.45
C ALA A 74 -2.46 0.38 -4.46
N PHE A 75 -2.47 1.14 -5.54
CA PHE A 75 -1.63 2.33 -5.71
C PHE A 75 -2.43 3.64 -5.64
N ASP A 76 -3.68 3.59 -5.17
CA ASP A 76 -4.49 4.76 -4.86
C ASP A 76 -4.25 5.19 -3.41
N THR A 77 -4.13 6.50 -3.18
CA THR A 77 -3.90 7.08 -1.85
C THR A 77 -4.95 6.66 -0.81
N TYR A 78 -6.19 6.43 -1.27
CA TYR A 78 -7.30 6.07 -0.38
C TYR A 78 -7.37 4.58 -0.07
N TRP A 79 -6.76 3.72 -0.90
CA TRP A 79 -6.85 2.26 -0.77
C TRP A 79 -5.55 1.61 -0.32
N SER A 80 -4.40 2.26 -0.50
CA SER A 80 -3.08 1.67 -0.24
C SER A 80 -2.93 1.10 1.17
N ASN A 81 -3.46 1.77 2.20
CA ASN A 81 -3.39 1.27 3.57
C ASN A 81 -4.22 0.01 3.79
N ILE A 82 -5.33 -0.17 3.06
CA ILE A 82 -6.14 -1.39 3.14
C ILE A 82 -5.30 -2.58 2.62
N TYR A 83 -4.60 -2.42 1.50
CA TYR A 83 -3.69 -3.44 0.99
C TYR A 83 -2.53 -3.69 1.95
N PHE A 84 -1.95 -2.65 2.53
CA PHE A 84 -0.91 -2.77 3.55
C PHE A 84 -1.37 -3.61 4.75
N PHE A 85 -2.53 -3.32 5.31
CA PHE A 85 -3.10 -4.09 6.42
C PHE A 85 -3.46 -5.52 6.00
N TYR A 86 -4.04 -5.71 4.82
CA TYR A 86 -4.39 -7.04 4.30
C TYR A 86 -3.15 -7.93 4.14
N ILE A 87 -2.07 -7.40 3.58
CA ILE A 87 -0.77 -8.07 3.47
C ILE A 87 -0.22 -8.40 4.86
N GLY A 88 -0.24 -7.42 5.78
CA GLY A 88 0.23 -7.61 7.15
C GLY A 88 -0.55 -8.66 7.95
N ILE A 89 -1.87 -8.80 7.72
CA ILE A 89 -2.69 -9.85 8.32
C ILE A 89 -2.28 -11.23 7.79
N ARG A 90 -1.91 -11.33 6.51
CA ARG A 90 -1.46 -12.60 5.90
C ARG A 90 -0.03 -12.97 6.30
N SER A 91 0.84 -11.97 6.50
CA SER A 91 2.28 -12.04 6.76
C SER A 91 3.10 -12.80 5.70
N GLU A 92 2.66 -13.96 5.22
CA GLU A 92 3.21 -14.71 4.10
C GLU A 92 2.27 -14.64 2.90
N CYS A 93 2.66 -13.96 1.82
CA CYS A 93 1.79 -13.69 0.68
C CYS A 93 2.55 -13.53 -0.66
N PRO A 94 3.29 -14.58 -1.11
CA PRO A 94 4.05 -14.53 -2.37
C PRO A 94 3.15 -14.25 -3.57
N ASP A 95 2.00 -14.90 -3.64
CA ASP A 95 0.97 -14.73 -4.66
C ASP A 95 0.48 -13.28 -4.79
N LEU A 96 0.29 -12.61 -3.67
CA LEU A 96 -0.19 -11.23 -3.63
C LEU A 96 0.92 -10.24 -4.02
N ILE A 97 2.14 -10.43 -3.54
CA ILE A 97 3.29 -9.61 -3.92
C ILE A 97 3.55 -9.72 -5.44
N ASP A 98 3.55 -10.93 -5.97
CA ASP A 98 3.73 -11.16 -7.42
C ASP A 98 2.57 -10.54 -8.23
N ALA A 99 1.33 -10.66 -7.77
CA ALA A 99 0.17 -10.06 -8.42
C ALA A 99 0.25 -8.52 -8.44
N LEU A 100 0.65 -7.89 -7.33
CA LEU A 100 0.84 -6.43 -7.24
C LEU A 100 1.93 -5.93 -8.20
N VAL A 101 3.00 -6.69 -8.34
CA VAL A 101 4.09 -6.39 -9.29
C VAL A 101 3.62 -6.53 -10.73
N ALA A 102 2.75 -7.48 -11.03
CA ALA A 102 2.25 -7.77 -12.36
C ALA A 102 1.19 -6.76 -12.86
N ILE A 103 0.65 -5.89 -11.99
CA ILE A 103 -0.34 -4.88 -12.41
C ILE A 103 0.26 -3.94 -13.46
N ASP A 104 -0.39 -3.84 -14.61
CA ASP A 104 -0.05 -2.84 -15.65
C ASP A 104 -0.53 -1.45 -15.23
N VAL A 105 0.37 -0.66 -14.65
CA VAL A 105 0.08 0.68 -14.12
C VAL A 105 0.44 1.74 -15.16
N LYS A 106 -0.58 2.39 -15.73
CA LYS A 106 -0.41 3.41 -16.80
C LYS A 106 -0.42 4.84 -16.28
N GLU A 107 -1.25 5.12 -15.28
CA GLU A 107 -1.40 6.46 -14.73
C GLU A 107 -0.17 6.89 -13.94
N THR A 108 0.36 8.08 -14.22
CA THR A 108 1.57 8.61 -13.58
C THR A 108 1.45 8.63 -12.05
N VAL A 109 0.29 9.03 -11.53
CA VAL A 109 0.06 9.08 -10.07
C VAL A 109 0.17 7.69 -9.46
N HIS A 110 -0.45 6.68 -10.07
CA HIS A 110 -0.36 5.30 -9.58
C HIS A 110 1.05 4.72 -9.74
N ARG A 111 1.80 5.10 -10.78
CA ARG A 111 3.22 4.70 -10.94
C ARG A 111 4.10 5.27 -9.82
N VAL A 112 3.88 6.54 -9.45
CA VAL A 112 4.55 7.17 -8.29
C VAL A 112 4.16 6.45 -6.99
N HIS A 113 2.87 6.21 -6.78
CA HIS A 113 2.41 5.53 -5.56
C HIS A 113 2.88 4.08 -5.50
N ARG A 114 3.02 3.39 -6.64
CA ARG A 114 3.66 2.06 -6.69
C ARG A 114 5.08 2.11 -6.14
N LEU A 115 5.89 3.06 -6.61
CA LEU A 115 7.24 3.25 -6.08
C LEU A 115 7.24 3.44 -4.57
N LEU A 116 6.33 4.26 -4.04
CA LEU A 116 6.27 4.59 -2.61
C LEU A 116 5.68 3.48 -1.73
N ASN A 117 4.73 2.71 -2.25
CA ASN A 117 3.97 1.74 -1.44
C ASN A 117 4.51 0.31 -1.51
N MET A 118 5.17 -0.10 -2.61
CA MET A 118 5.66 -1.48 -2.74
C MET A 118 6.65 -1.87 -1.64
N GLY A 119 7.51 -0.94 -1.19
CA GLY A 119 8.39 -1.18 -0.05
C GLY A 119 7.62 -1.53 1.23
N ASN A 120 6.57 -0.78 1.52
CA ASN A 120 5.71 -1.03 2.68
C ASN A 120 4.95 -2.36 2.56
N TYR A 121 4.50 -2.74 1.37
CA TYR A 121 3.83 -4.02 1.13
C TYR A 121 4.77 -5.21 1.35
N MET A 122 5.99 -5.12 0.83
CA MET A 122 7.01 -6.13 1.07
C MET A 122 7.39 -6.25 2.55
N LEU A 123 7.48 -5.11 3.28
CA LEU A 123 7.71 -5.10 4.72
C LEU A 123 6.54 -5.67 5.51
N ALA A 124 5.30 -5.40 5.11
CA ALA A 124 4.12 -5.97 5.76
C ALA A 124 4.04 -7.49 5.55
N GLY A 125 4.42 -7.98 4.38
CA GLY A 125 4.50 -9.41 4.05
C GLY A 125 5.86 -10.03 4.41
N TYR A 126 6.39 -9.73 5.58
CA TYR A 126 7.77 -10.03 6.01
C TYR A 126 8.12 -11.53 6.08
N GLU A 127 7.14 -12.43 6.13
CA GLU A 127 7.32 -13.88 6.08
C GLU A 127 7.33 -14.43 4.64
N THR A 128 7.06 -13.58 3.64
CA THR A 128 7.07 -13.99 2.22
C THR A 128 8.47 -14.46 1.81
N PRO A 129 8.58 -15.60 1.10
CA PRO A 129 9.86 -16.11 0.65
C PRO A 129 10.68 -15.08 -0.12
N TYR A 130 11.95 -14.99 0.20
CA TYR A 130 12.84 -13.92 -0.22
C TYR A 130 12.96 -13.74 -1.75
N VAL A 131 12.78 -14.82 -2.52
CA VAL A 131 12.83 -14.77 -3.98
C VAL A 131 11.74 -13.86 -4.57
N HIS A 132 10.54 -13.84 -3.98
CA HIS A 132 9.43 -12.96 -4.38
C HIS A 132 9.72 -11.51 -4.02
N ILE A 133 10.27 -11.26 -2.83
CA ILE A 133 10.70 -9.92 -2.39
C ILE A 133 11.78 -9.37 -3.32
N GLN A 134 12.78 -10.17 -3.67
CA GLN A 134 13.83 -9.78 -4.62
C GLN A 134 13.27 -9.50 -6.01
N GLY A 135 12.37 -10.36 -6.52
CA GLY A 135 11.70 -10.14 -7.80
C GLY A 135 10.88 -8.87 -7.83
N ALA A 136 10.09 -8.62 -6.77
CA ALA A 136 9.30 -7.41 -6.63
C ALA A 136 10.16 -6.15 -6.56
N LEU A 137 11.25 -6.18 -5.82
CA LEU A 137 12.19 -5.08 -5.71
C LEU A 137 12.83 -4.75 -7.07
N ASN A 138 13.28 -5.79 -7.79
CA ASN A 138 13.87 -5.64 -9.12
C ASN A 138 12.92 -4.89 -10.09
N VAL A 139 11.68 -5.38 -10.21
CA VAL A 139 10.67 -4.75 -11.07
C VAL A 139 10.37 -3.31 -10.61
N THR A 140 10.24 -3.08 -9.31
CA THR A 140 9.87 -1.76 -8.78
C THR A 140 10.96 -0.72 -9.03
N ILE A 141 12.24 -1.05 -8.86
CA ILE A 141 13.35 -0.15 -9.13
C ILE A 141 13.45 0.15 -10.62
N LEU A 142 13.29 -0.87 -11.47
CA LEU A 142 13.31 -0.69 -12.93
C LEU A 142 12.15 0.19 -13.41
N GLU A 143 10.94 -0.03 -12.87
CA GLU A 143 9.77 0.81 -13.20
C GLU A 143 9.93 2.25 -12.69
N ALA A 144 10.58 2.46 -11.54
CA ALA A 144 10.92 3.80 -11.06
C ALA A 144 11.86 4.52 -12.04
N SER A 145 12.85 3.81 -12.57
CA SER A 145 13.79 4.36 -13.56
C SER A 145 13.10 4.71 -14.88
N ARG A 146 12.19 3.85 -15.33
CA ARG A 146 11.36 4.10 -16.51
C ARG A 146 10.44 5.31 -16.31
N LEU A 147 9.82 5.42 -15.13
CA LEU A 147 8.99 6.57 -14.78
C LEU A 147 9.80 7.86 -14.77
N TYR A 148 11.00 7.85 -14.17
CA TYR A 148 11.92 8.99 -14.21
C TYR A 148 12.24 9.43 -15.64
N LEU A 149 12.59 8.49 -16.51
CA LEU A 149 12.89 8.75 -17.91
C LEU A 149 11.68 9.28 -18.69
N ASP A 150 10.49 8.75 -18.43
CA ASP A 150 9.25 9.22 -19.06
C ASP A 150 8.96 10.68 -18.71
N ILE A 151 9.18 11.07 -17.45
CA ILE A 151 9.04 12.46 -17.00
C ILE A 151 10.14 13.33 -17.62
N ARG A 152 11.40 12.89 -17.53
CA ARG A 152 12.57 13.62 -18.05
C ARG A 152 12.45 13.91 -19.55
N HIS A 153 11.98 12.94 -20.34
CA HIS A 153 11.83 13.07 -21.78
C HIS A 153 10.49 13.68 -22.21
N GLY A 154 9.64 14.13 -21.25
CA GLY A 154 8.34 14.72 -21.53
C GLY A 154 7.32 13.75 -22.16
N ARG A 155 7.51 12.44 -22.01
CA ARG A 155 6.60 11.41 -22.54
C ARG A 155 5.29 11.31 -21.78
N ILE A 156 5.26 11.78 -20.56
CA ILE A 156 4.07 11.85 -19.71
C ILE A 156 3.93 13.25 -19.10
N PRO A 157 2.71 13.70 -18.80
CA PRO A 157 2.50 14.97 -18.11
C PRO A 157 3.32 15.01 -16.82
N ASN A 158 4.15 16.03 -16.67
CA ASN A 158 4.92 16.25 -15.48
C ASN A 158 4.02 16.82 -14.38
N GLY A 159 3.52 15.96 -13.50
CA GLY A 159 2.79 16.37 -12.28
C GLY A 159 3.69 17.06 -11.24
N LEU A 160 5.02 17.04 -11.46
CA LEU A 160 6.05 17.68 -10.63
C LEU A 160 6.51 19.00 -11.29
N VAL A 161 5.56 19.79 -11.77
CA VAL A 161 5.78 21.03 -12.47
C VAL A 161 6.73 21.95 -11.69
N GLY A 162 7.79 22.40 -12.35
CA GLY A 162 8.76 23.33 -11.80
C GLY A 162 10.02 22.70 -11.22
N LEU A 163 10.14 21.37 -11.15
CA LEU A 163 11.39 20.73 -10.77
C LEU A 163 12.39 20.76 -11.93
N THR A 164 13.64 21.12 -11.61
CA THR A 164 14.76 20.92 -12.52
C THR A 164 15.07 19.43 -12.65
N GLU A 165 15.81 19.04 -13.70
CA GLU A 165 16.24 17.65 -13.91
C GLU A 165 17.00 17.10 -12.69
N MET A 166 17.85 17.90 -12.07
CA MET A 166 18.62 17.53 -10.88
C MET A 166 17.70 17.32 -9.67
N GLN A 167 16.70 18.18 -9.48
CA GLN A 167 15.72 18.02 -8.39
C GLN A 167 14.86 16.78 -8.60
N LEU A 168 14.46 16.50 -9.82
CA LEU A 168 13.73 15.28 -10.16
C LEU A 168 14.56 14.02 -9.84
N LEU A 169 15.82 13.99 -10.32
CA LEU A 169 16.76 12.90 -10.06
C LEU A 169 16.95 12.68 -8.54
N TRP A 170 17.17 13.76 -7.79
CA TRP A 170 17.33 13.71 -6.35
C TRP A 170 16.06 13.20 -5.63
N SER A 171 14.88 13.61 -6.11
CA SER A 171 13.60 13.16 -5.55
C SER A 171 13.42 11.66 -5.69
N PHE A 172 13.75 11.10 -6.86
CA PHE A 172 13.66 9.64 -7.08
C PHE A 172 14.68 8.88 -6.23
N ALA A 173 15.95 9.32 -6.20
CA ALA A 173 16.97 8.69 -5.37
C ALA A 173 16.59 8.73 -3.88
N THR A 174 16.05 9.86 -3.41
CA THR A 174 15.59 10.00 -2.02
C THR A 174 14.40 9.11 -1.72
N ALA A 175 13.42 9.02 -2.62
CA ALA A 175 12.27 8.15 -2.47
C ALA A 175 12.68 6.68 -2.39
N ILE A 176 13.56 6.23 -3.27
CA ILE A 176 14.05 4.84 -3.25
C ILE A 176 14.82 4.56 -1.96
N ARG A 177 15.74 5.44 -1.58
CA ARG A 177 16.48 5.29 -0.32
C ARG A 177 15.54 5.26 0.89
N HIS A 178 14.50 6.09 0.90
CA HIS A 178 13.53 6.12 2.00
C HIS A 178 12.68 4.85 2.07
N CYS A 179 12.19 4.37 0.93
CA CYS A 179 11.28 3.22 0.88
C CYS A 179 12.00 1.87 0.98
N TYR A 180 13.27 1.79 0.54
CA TYR A 180 14.01 0.52 0.40
C TYR A 180 15.34 0.50 1.16
N GLY A 181 15.69 1.54 1.91
CA GLY A 181 16.91 1.61 2.72
C GLY A 181 16.88 0.84 4.04
N TYR A 182 15.86 0.02 4.30
CA TYR A 182 15.73 -0.78 5.51
C TYR A 182 16.63 -2.02 5.45
N ASP A 183 17.05 -2.50 6.62
CA ASP A 183 17.85 -3.73 6.73
C ASP A 183 17.19 -4.95 6.10
N PHE A 184 15.86 -4.97 6.04
CA PHE A 184 15.07 -5.99 5.35
C PHE A 184 15.48 -6.15 3.88
N PHE A 185 15.76 -5.05 3.18
CA PHE A 185 16.15 -5.06 1.77
C PHE A 185 17.66 -5.17 1.53
N LYS A 186 18.47 -5.11 2.57
CA LYS A 186 19.94 -5.03 2.49
C LYS A 186 20.58 -6.15 1.66
N LYS A 187 20.00 -7.35 1.67
CA LYS A 187 20.47 -8.48 0.85
C LYS A 187 19.81 -8.52 -0.53
N ALA A 188 18.54 -8.08 -0.64
CA ALA A 188 17.79 -8.12 -1.89
C ALA A 188 18.29 -7.06 -2.87
N LEU A 189 18.62 -5.88 -2.39
CA LEU A 189 18.98 -4.74 -3.22
C LEU A 189 20.20 -5.03 -4.12
N PRO A 190 21.36 -5.48 -3.61
CA PRO A 190 22.49 -5.82 -4.47
C PRO A 190 22.19 -6.93 -5.48
N LEU A 191 21.41 -7.94 -5.10
CA LEU A 191 21.00 -9.01 -6.01
C LEU A 191 20.06 -8.52 -7.11
N SER A 192 19.16 -7.59 -6.79
CA SER A 192 18.30 -6.95 -7.78
C SER A 192 19.13 -6.09 -8.75
N MET A 193 20.15 -5.39 -8.26
CA MET A 193 21.06 -4.63 -9.11
C MET A 193 21.83 -5.52 -10.09
N LEU A 194 22.38 -6.63 -9.59
CA LEU A 194 23.06 -7.61 -10.45
C LEU A 194 22.12 -8.16 -11.54
N LYS A 195 20.90 -8.49 -11.16
CA LYS A 195 19.90 -8.97 -12.11
C LYS A 195 19.53 -7.94 -13.17
N ILE A 196 19.34 -6.67 -12.78
CA ILE A 196 19.09 -5.58 -13.73
C ILE A 196 20.28 -5.40 -14.67
N ASP A 197 21.50 -5.52 -14.14
CA ASP A 197 22.74 -5.41 -14.90
C ASP A 197 22.92 -6.53 -15.94
N GLU A 198 22.50 -7.75 -15.60
CA GLU A 198 22.55 -8.92 -16.46
C GLU A 198 21.44 -8.94 -17.53
N ASP A 199 20.21 -8.58 -17.13
CA ASP A 199 19.02 -8.71 -17.98
C ASP A 199 18.89 -7.57 -19.04
N LEU A 200 19.52 -6.42 -18.82
CA LEU A 200 19.38 -5.25 -19.69
C LEU A 200 20.68 -4.92 -20.45
N PRO A 201 20.58 -4.47 -21.70
CA PRO A 201 21.73 -4.02 -22.48
C PRO A 201 22.49 -2.90 -21.78
N GLN A 202 23.82 -2.83 -21.98
CA GLN A 202 24.66 -1.79 -21.37
C GLN A 202 24.29 -0.36 -21.78
N ASN A 203 23.71 -0.19 -22.96
CA ASN A 203 23.25 1.11 -23.48
C ASN A 203 21.80 1.45 -23.11
N ASP A 204 21.14 0.62 -22.29
CA ASP A 204 19.80 0.91 -21.80
C ASP A 204 19.86 2.01 -20.72
N GLU A 205 19.17 3.14 -20.98
CA GLU A 205 19.11 4.26 -20.05
C GLU A 205 18.42 3.88 -18.73
N ALA A 206 17.34 3.07 -18.79
CA ALA A 206 16.63 2.63 -17.58
C ALA A 206 17.51 1.76 -16.69
N ARG A 207 18.37 0.90 -17.27
CA ARG A 207 19.41 0.16 -16.54
C ARG A 207 20.32 1.10 -15.77
N SER A 208 20.87 2.12 -16.44
CA SER A 208 21.82 3.05 -15.83
C SER A 208 21.21 3.79 -14.65
N TYR A 209 19.96 4.25 -14.77
CA TYR A 209 19.26 4.94 -13.68
C TYR A 209 18.82 3.97 -12.57
N ALA A 210 18.44 2.73 -12.90
CA ALA A 210 18.12 1.72 -11.89
C ALA A 210 19.34 1.42 -11.01
N LEU A 211 20.51 1.26 -11.61
CA LEU A 211 21.78 1.06 -10.89
C LEU A 211 22.21 2.29 -10.08
N PHE A 212 21.88 3.49 -10.55
CA PHE A 212 22.16 4.73 -9.82
C PHE A 212 21.24 4.93 -8.60
N PHE A 213 19.97 4.54 -8.69
CA PHE A 213 18.99 4.74 -7.62
C PHE A 213 19.13 3.73 -6.49
N ALA A 214 19.57 2.53 -6.76
CA ALA A 214 19.70 1.43 -5.80
C ALA A 214 21.04 1.42 -5.07
#